data_bf447f1bc260c25c992bfc75b8edd393
#
_entry.id   bf447f1bc260c25c992bfc75b8edd393
#
_cell.length_a   1.000
_cell.length_b   1.000
_cell.length_c   1.000
_cell.angle_alpha   90.00
_cell.angle_beta   90.00
_cell.angle_gamma   90.00
#
_symmetry.space_group_name_H-M   'P 1'
#
loop_
_entity.id
_entity.type
_entity.pdbx_description
1 polymer ?
#
loop_
_entity_poly.entity_id
_entity_poly.type
_entity_poly.pdbx_seq_one_letter_code
_entity_poly.pdbx_strand_id
1 'polypeptide(L)'
;LVLQEVQQSNRRTATEMQFPVNTWPTALPVTTALSGMQAMFMAASPILTGDADGIKHFPLVELKGDRLWAHSDLSSLDAVRNAKFSEPDSAPSFTIAVAAQKDDKRLIAVADEVWASDNINGYGLLGPGTAELTGAAFPGNSELFVNSVFWLSGLEDLIAASPRSQDVPRVKPMSADALWWNQTTMLAGLPSAALVLGLSVWWVRRRA
;
A
#
# COMPACT_ATOMS: atom_id res chain seq x y z
N LEU A 1 14.05 -4.88 -15.83
CA LEU A 1 13.61 -3.93 -14.81
C LEU A 1 12.55 -2.99 -15.38
N VAL A 2 11.44 -2.77 -14.66
CA VAL A 2 10.45 -1.75 -15.04
C VAL A 2 10.93 -0.41 -14.49
N LEU A 3 10.87 0.61 -15.34
CA LEU A 3 11.22 1.99 -15.00
C LEU A 3 10.08 2.91 -15.42
N GLN A 4 9.95 4.03 -14.71
CA GLN A 4 9.01 5.11 -15.04
C GLN A 4 9.74 6.43 -15.13
N GLU A 5 9.48 7.20 -16.17
CA GLU A 5 9.90 8.59 -16.25
C GLU A 5 8.84 9.47 -15.61
N VAL A 6 9.20 10.18 -14.56
CA VAL A 6 8.31 11.10 -13.85
C VAL A 6 8.77 12.54 -14.00
N GLN A 7 7.83 13.46 -14.11
CA GLN A 7 8.12 14.88 -14.16
C GLN A 7 8.15 15.45 -12.74
N GLN A 8 9.30 15.95 -12.33
CA GLN A 8 9.44 16.63 -11.05
C GLN A 8 8.94 18.09 -11.12
N SER A 9 8.64 18.68 -9.97
CA SER A 9 8.08 20.03 -9.83
C SER A 9 8.93 21.15 -10.48
N ASN A 10 10.22 20.90 -10.68
CA ASN A 10 11.16 21.83 -11.33
C ASN A 10 11.30 21.64 -12.86
N ARG A 11 10.37 20.92 -13.50
CA ARG A 11 10.37 20.53 -14.92
C ARG A 11 11.53 19.61 -15.34
N ARG A 12 12.23 19.02 -14.39
CA ARG A 12 13.19 17.95 -14.67
C ARG A 12 12.47 16.62 -14.69
N THR A 13 12.92 15.73 -15.57
CA THR A 13 12.50 14.34 -15.56
C THR A 13 13.43 13.53 -14.69
N ALA A 14 12.89 12.56 -13.95
CA ALA A 14 13.64 11.59 -13.19
C ALA A 14 13.17 10.19 -13.55
N THR A 15 14.08 9.24 -13.49
CA THR A 15 13.76 7.83 -13.64
C THR A 15 13.51 7.23 -12.27
N GLU A 16 12.35 6.64 -12.10
CA GLU A 16 11.94 5.99 -10.86
C GLU A 16 11.78 4.49 -11.05
N MET A 17 12.07 3.75 -9.99
CA MET A 17 11.93 2.29 -9.90
C MET A 17 11.10 1.86 -8.69
N GLN A 18 10.41 2.82 -8.04
CA GLN A 18 9.56 2.60 -6.88
C GLN A 18 8.10 2.83 -7.29
N PHE A 19 7.27 1.84 -7.07
CA PHE A 19 5.89 1.83 -7.53
C PHE A 19 4.93 1.60 -6.36
N PRO A 20 4.28 2.66 -5.85
CA PRO A 20 3.17 2.48 -4.92
C PRO A 20 1.96 1.93 -5.67
N VAL A 21 1.44 0.79 -5.22
CA VAL A 21 0.27 0.13 -5.80
C VAL A 21 -0.87 0.21 -4.79
N ASN A 22 -2.02 0.70 -5.25
CA ASN A 22 -3.25 0.80 -4.47
C ASN A 22 -4.48 0.28 -5.23
N THR A 23 -4.27 -0.23 -6.44
CA THR A 23 -5.31 -0.79 -7.29
C THR A 23 -4.99 -2.26 -7.54
N TRP A 24 -5.93 -3.12 -7.21
CA TRP A 24 -5.73 -4.56 -7.21
C TRP A 24 -6.67 -5.24 -8.21
N PRO A 25 -6.17 -6.22 -8.99
CA PRO A 25 -7.02 -7.07 -9.79
C PRO A 25 -7.98 -7.88 -8.91
N THR A 26 -9.18 -8.12 -9.40
CA THR A 26 -10.25 -8.81 -8.62
C THR A 26 -10.48 -10.25 -9.04
N ALA A 27 -9.58 -10.82 -9.86
CA ALA A 27 -9.74 -12.16 -10.41
C ALA A 27 -9.56 -13.27 -9.37
N LEU A 28 -8.80 -13.01 -8.29
CA LEU A 28 -8.56 -13.97 -7.23
C LEU A 28 -8.81 -13.35 -5.85
N PRO A 29 -9.20 -14.19 -4.85
CA PRO A 29 -9.37 -13.72 -3.47
C PRO A 29 -8.08 -13.11 -2.89
N VAL A 30 -6.91 -13.58 -3.32
CA VAL A 30 -5.58 -13.08 -2.92
C VAL A 30 -5.49 -11.55 -3.00
N THR A 31 -5.98 -10.98 -4.09
CA THR A 31 -5.91 -9.54 -4.36
C THR A 31 -7.20 -8.80 -4.06
N THR A 32 -8.35 -9.46 -4.13
CA THR A 32 -9.64 -8.86 -3.78
C THR A 32 -9.68 -8.38 -2.33
N ALA A 33 -9.06 -9.15 -1.42
CA ALA A 33 -8.97 -8.81 -0.01
C ALA A 33 -8.05 -7.60 0.28
N LEU A 34 -7.24 -7.16 -0.70
CA LEU A 34 -6.31 -6.02 -0.57
C LEU A 34 -6.95 -4.67 -0.92
N SER A 35 -8.25 -4.65 -1.23
CA SER A 35 -8.95 -3.42 -1.57
C SER A 35 -8.73 -2.33 -0.51
N GLY A 36 -8.32 -1.13 -0.95
CA GLY A 36 -8.00 -0.02 -0.07
C GLY A 36 -6.62 -0.06 0.61
N MET A 37 -5.86 -1.14 0.44
CA MET A 37 -4.50 -1.24 0.97
C MET A 37 -3.48 -0.75 -0.05
N GLN A 38 -2.40 -0.16 0.46
CA GLN A 38 -1.25 0.27 -0.34
C GLN A 38 -0.11 -0.73 -0.17
N ALA A 39 0.54 -1.06 -1.29
CA ALA A 39 1.78 -1.81 -1.33
C ALA A 39 2.86 -0.99 -2.05
N MET A 40 4.13 -1.35 -1.82
CA MET A 40 5.28 -0.77 -2.48
C MET A 40 6.07 -1.88 -3.19
N PHE A 41 6.36 -1.66 -4.45
CA PHE A 41 7.26 -2.50 -5.24
C PHE A 41 8.47 -1.70 -5.69
N MET A 42 9.64 -2.32 -5.64
CA MET A 42 10.91 -1.65 -5.93
C MET A 42 11.76 -2.50 -6.86
N ALA A 43 12.28 -1.87 -7.91
CA ALA A 43 13.14 -2.57 -8.87
C ALA A 43 12.52 -3.85 -9.45
N ALA A 44 11.20 -3.83 -9.66
CA ALA A 44 10.46 -4.98 -10.16
C ALA A 44 10.78 -5.26 -11.65
N SER A 45 10.70 -6.52 -12.02
CA SER A 45 10.85 -6.96 -13.41
C SER A 45 9.52 -7.40 -14.02
N PRO A 46 9.29 -7.20 -15.31
CA PRO A 46 8.07 -7.68 -15.95
C PRO A 46 8.06 -9.22 -16.01
N ILE A 47 6.90 -9.81 -15.75
CA ILE A 47 6.66 -11.25 -15.94
C ILE A 47 5.92 -11.41 -17.27
N LEU A 48 6.50 -12.20 -18.16
CA LEU A 48 5.87 -12.61 -19.41
C LEU A 48 5.26 -13.99 -19.21
N THR A 49 3.97 -14.12 -19.45
CA THR A 49 3.25 -15.39 -19.40
C THR A 49 3.14 -15.94 -20.83
N GLY A 50 3.57 -17.18 -21.02
CA GLY A 50 3.36 -17.90 -22.27
C GLY A 50 2.07 -18.69 -22.26
N ASP A 51 1.52 -18.96 -23.43
CA ASP A 51 0.39 -19.87 -23.58
C ASP A 51 0.86 -21.32 -23.39
N ALA A 52 0.35 -21.97 -22.37
CA ALA A 52 0.58 -23.37 -22.12
C ALA A 52 -0.74 -24.09 -21.85
N ASP A 53 -0.91 -25.28 -22.42
CA ASP A 53 -2.17 -26.02 -22.38
C ASP A 53 -2.66 -26.28 -20.95
N GLY A 54 -3.87 -25.84 -20.67
CA GLY A 54 -4.54 -26.01 -19.40
C GLY A 54 -4.03 -25.14 -18.24
N ILE A 55 -3.09 -24.21 -18.47
CA ILE A 55 -2.63 -23.27 -17.45
C ILE A 55 -3.44 -21.98 -17.55
N LYS A 56 -4.05 -21.57 -16.43
CA LYS A 56 -4.69 -20.27 -16.30
C LYS A 56 -3.76 -19.31 -15.56
N HIS A 57 -3.60 -18.11 -16.10
CA HIS A 57 -2.80 -17.05 -15.51
C HIS A 57 -3.70 -15.94 -14.98
N PHE A 58 -3.38 -15.45 -13.78
CA PHE A 58 -4.11 -14.37 -13.13
C PHE A 58 -3.10 -13.31 -12.70
N PRO A 59 -3.13 -12.10 -13.29
CA PRO A 59 -2.29 -11.01 -12.80
C PRO A 59 -2.68 -10.67 -11.35
N LEU A 60 -1.69 -10.57 -10.48
CA LEU A 60 -1.87 -10.16 -9.09
C LEU A 60 -1.47 -8.71 -8.88
N VAL A 61 -0.39 -8.28 -9.55
CA VAL A 61 0.08 -6.89 -9.50
C VAL A 61 0.42 -6.43 -10.90
N GLU A 62 -0.18 -5.32 -11.29
CA GLU A 62 0.09 -4.63 -12.54
C GLU A 62 0.56 -3.21 -12.23
N LEU A 63 1.75 -2.87 -12.69
CA LEU A 63 2.21 -1.49 -12.71
C LEU A 63 1.57 -0.78 -13.90
N LYS A 64 0.90 0.33 -13.63
CA LYS A 64 0.22 1.14 -14.66
C LYS A 64 0.72 2.58 -14.58
N GLY A 65 0.93 3.17 -15.74
CA GLY A 65 1.33 4.57 -15.79
C GLY A 65 1.75 4.98 -17.20
N ASP A 66 1.84 6.28 -17.36
CA ASP A 66 2.41 6.87 -18.56
C ASP A 66 3.93 6.76 -18.51
N ARG A 67 4.54 6.54 -19.68
CA ARG A 67 6.01 6.48 -19.83
C ARG A 67 6.68 5.40 -18.96
N LEU A 68 6.02 4.23 -18.86
CA LEU A 68 6.62 3.00 -18.33
C LEU A 68 7.39 2.28 -19.45
N TRP A 69 8.54 1.71 -19.12
CA TRP A 69 9.29 0.87 -20.05
C TRP A 69 10.07 -0.24 -19.33
N ALA A 70 10.39 -1.30 -20.06
CA ALA A 70 11.28 -2.35 -19.60
C ALA A 70 12.72 -2.01 -19.97
N HIS A 71 13.61 -1.95 -18.98
CA HIS A 71 15.03 -1.66 -19.17
C HIS A 71 15.88 -2.92 -18.94
N SER A 72 16.75 -3.23 -19.88
CA SER A 72 17.55 -4.46 -19.88
C SER A 72 19.00 -4.28 -19.45
N ASP A 73 19.55 -3.07 -19.54
CA ASP A 73 20.92 -2.80 -19.07
C ASP A 73 20.98 -2.61 -17.55
N LEU A 74 21.34 -3.70 -16.87
CA LEU A 74 21.50 -3.75 -15.42
C LEU A 74 22.98 -3.82 -15.02
N SER A 75 23.88 -3.40 -15.88
CA SER A 75 25.33 -3.49 -15.65
C SER A 75 25.81 -2.65 -14.47
N SER A 76 25.12 -1.56 -14.17
CA SER A 76 25.41 -0.71 -13.03
C SER A 76 24.17 0.07 -12.56
N LEU A 77 24.18 0.50 -11.30
CA LEU A 77 23.12 1.39 -10.77
C LEU A 77 23.04 2.71 -11.54
N ASP A 78 24.17 3.22 -12.02
CA ASP A 78 24.23 4.44 -12.80
C ASP A 78 23.61 4.25 -14.18
N ALA A 79 23.78 3.08 -14.82
CA ALA A 79 23.09 2.75 -16.06
C ALA A 79 21.57 2.80 -15.89
N VAL A 80 21.06 2.23 -14.80
CA VAL A 80 19.64 2.26 -14.47
C VAL A 80 19.14 3.68 -14.16
N ARG A 81 19.84 4.44 -13.32
CA ARG A 81 19.44 5.80 -12.94
C ARG A 81 19.46 6.81 -14.08
N ASN A 82 20.37 6.60 -15.04
CA ASN A 82 20.50 7.46 -16.21
C ASN A 82 19.76 6.92 -17.44
N ALA A 83 19.02 5.81 -17.28
CA ALA A 83 18.21 5.25 -18.35
C ALA A 83 17.17 6.26 -18.82
N LYS A 84 17.03 6.38 -20.15
CA LYS A 84 16.03 7.24 -20.74
C LYS A 84 14.85 6.42 -21.19
N PHE A 85 13.68 7.03 -21.19
CA PHE A 85 12.47 6.42 -21.70
C PHE A 85 12.68 5.85 -23.11
N SER A 86 12.30 4.60 -23.30
CA SER A 86 12.38 3.88 -24.56
C SER A 86 10.97 3.52 -25.03
N GLU A 87 10.50 4.15 -26.09
CA GLU A 87 9.16 3.92 -26.62
C GLU A 87 8.96 2.50 -27.16
N PRO A 88 9.93 1.87 -27.84
CA PRO A 88 9.82 0.47 -28.27
C PRO A 88 9.67 -0.53 -27.13
N ASP A 89 10.23 -0.22 -25.95
CA ASP A 89 10.21 -1.07 -24.76
C ASP A 89 9.10 -0.66 -23.78
N SER A 90 8.26 0.31 -24.16
CA SER A 90 7.19 0.84 -23.34
C SER A 90 5.92 0.01 -23.44
N ALA A 91 5.14 0.02 -22.35
CA ALA A 91 3.78 -0.51 -22.31
C ALA A 91 2.94 0.29 -21.33
N PRO A 92 1.60 0.35 -21.53
CA PRO A 92 0.71 1.02 -20.61
C PRO A 92 0.63 0.32 -19.25
N SER A 93 1.01 -0.95 -19.22
CA SER A 93 1.10 -1.72 -17.97
C SER A 93 2.13 -2.84 -18.09
N PHE A 94 2.73 -3.18 -16.93
CA PHE A 94 3.57 -4.37 -16.78
C PHE A 94 3.08 -5.22 -15.63
N THR A 95 2.87 -6.52 -15.88
CA THR A 95 2.58 -7.48 -14.81
C THR A 95 3.90 -7.84 -14.11
N ILE A 96 3.94 -7.66 -12.79
CA ILE A 96 5.12 -7.96 -11.96
C ILE A 96 4.85 -9.06 -10.93
N ALA A 97 3.58 -9.44 -10.75
CA ALA A 97 3.20 -10.60 -9.96
C ALA A 97 2.04 -11.33 -10.63
N VAL A 98 2.15 -12.65 -10.70
CA VAL A 98 1.16 -13.52 -11.37
C VAL A 98 0.91 -14.77 -10.55
N ALA A 99 -0.34 -15.20 -10.50
CA ALA A 99 -0.71 -16.53 -10.09
C ALA A 99 -0.97 -17.39 -11.32
N ALA A 100 -0.55 -18.65 -11.27
CA ALA A 100 -0.83 -19.64 -12.29
C ALA A 100 -1.47 -20.87 -11.65
N GLN A 101 -2.46 -21.44 -12.34
CA GLN A 101 -3.16 -22.63 -11.88
C GLN A 101 -3.37 -23.60 -13.02
N LYS A 102 -3.04 -24.86 -12.75
CA LYS A 102 -3.38 -26.01 -13.60
C LYS A 102 -3.91 -27.13 -12.70
N ASP A 103 -5.17 -27.48 -12.88
CA ASP A 103 -5.88 -28.42 -12.00
C ASP A 103 -5.76 -27.98 -10.53
N ASP A 104 -5.24 -28.85 -9.64
CA ASP A 104 -5.01 -28.53 -8.22
C ASP A 104 -3.65 -27.88 -7.96
N LYS A 105 -2.79 -27.75 -8.99
CA LYS A 105 -1.45 -27.18 -8.83
C LYS A 105 -1.50 -25.68 -8.97
N ARG A 106 -0.86 -25.00 -8.04
CA ARG A 106 -0.85 -23.54 -7.94
C ARG A 106 0.57 -23.02 -7.82
N LEU A 107 0.81 -21.88 -8.43
CA LEU A 107 2.07 -21.15 -8.37
C LEU A 107 1.77 -19.68 -8.22
N ILE A 108 2.59 -18.97 -7.46
CA ILE A 108 2.66 -17.53 -7.47
C ILE A 108 4.10 -17.13 -7.75
N ALA A 109 4.28 -16.23 -8.71
CA ALA A 109 5.56 -15.61 -9.02
C ALA A 109 5.45 -14.09 -8.80
N VAL A 110 6.42 -13.52 -8.08
CA VAL A 110 6.56 -12.09 -7.88
C VAL A 110 7.98 -11.70 -8.28
N ALA A 111 8.11 -10.78 -9.22
CA ALA A 111 9.39 -10.38 -9.79
C ALA A 111 9.91 -9.08 -9.13
N ASP A 112 9.99 -9.11 -7.81
CA ASP A 112 10.55 -8.05 -6.96
C ASP A 112 11.19 -8.74 -5.75
N GLU A 113 12.47 -8.50 -5.49
CA GLU A 113 13.20 -9.22 -4.43
C GLU A 113 12.91 -8.70 -3.01
N VAL A 114 12.42 -7.46 -2.90
CA VAL A 114 12.25 -6.80 -1.59
C VAL A 114 10.81 -6.63 -1.14
N TRP A 115 9.84 -6.96 -1.99
CA TRP A 115 8.42 -6.70 -1.71
C TRP A 115 7.89 -7.31 -0.41
N ALA A 116 8.41 -8.47 0.01
CA ALA A 116 8.02 -9.16 1.25
C ALA A 116 9.06 -9.01 2.36
N SER A 117 10.09 -8.18 2.17
CA SER A 117 11.16 -7.99 3.15
C SER A 117 10.75 -7.06 4.28
N ASP A 118 11.45 -7.18 5.41
CA ASP A 118 11.29 -6.26 6.55
C ASP A 118 11.62 -4.81 6.19
N ASN A 119 12.46 -4.59 5.18
CA ASN A 119 12.76 -3.25 4.68
C ASN A 119 11.51 -2.52 4.17
N ILE A 120 10.58 -3.23 3.55
CA ILE A 120 9.31 -2.64 3.07
C ILE A 120 8.24 -2.73 4.17
N ASN A 121 8.12 -3.88 4.82
CA ASN A 121 7.10 -4.11 5.85
C ASN A 121 7.37 -3.33 7.14
N GLY A 122 8.63 -3.00 7.42
CA GLY A 122 9.06 -2.19 8.56
C GLY A 122 8.90 -0.68 8.37
N TYR A 123 8.62 -0.20 7.15
CA TYR A 123 8.26 1.21 6.95
C TYR A 123 6.95 1.52 7.67
N GLY A 124 7.06 2.37 8.68
CA GLY A 124 5.90 2.82 9.46
C GLY A 124 5.50 4.24 9.12
N LEU A 125 4.23 4.54 9.30
CA LEU A 125 3.72 5.90 9.26
C LEU A 125 4.03 6.55 10.62
N LEU A 126 4.71 7.68 10.61
CA LEU A 126 4.88 8.51 11.80
C LEU A 126 3.56 9.20 12.14
N GLY A 127 3.19 9.13 13.41
CA GLY A 127 2.03 9.88 13.90
C GLY A 127 2.25 11.40 13.79
N PRO A 128 1.20 12.19 13.58
CA PRO A 128 1.30 13.64 13.50
C PRO A 128 1.95 14.22 14.79
N GLY A 129 3.15 14.81 14.65
CA GLY A 129 3.87 15.44 15.75
C GLY A 129 4.50 14.48 16.76
N THR A 130 4.59 13.18 16.47
CA THR A 130 5.24 12.18 17.31
C THR A 130 6.30 11.43 16.52
N ALA A 131 7.27 10.83 17.23
CA ALA A 131 8.23 9.89 16.64
C ALA A 131 7.70 8.44 16.70
N GLU A 132 6.45 8.23 17.08
CA GLU A 132 5.85 6.91 17.21
C GLU A 132 5.28 6.43 15.89
N LEU A 133 5.52 5.17 15.55
CA LEU A 133 4.96 4.51 14.38
C LEU A 133 3.49 4.18 14.64
N THR A 134 2.59 4.72 13.82
CA THR A 134 1.14 4.53 13.96
C THR A 134 0.58 3.39 13.11
N GLY A 135 1.41 2.77 12.28
CA GLY A 135 1.02 1.65 11.44
C GLY A 135 2.01 1.38 10.33
N ALA A 136 1.84 0.31 9.60
CA ALA A 136 2.64 0.00 8.41
C ALA A 136 2.29 0.98 7.27
N ALA A 137 3.32 1.50 6.60
CA ALA A 137 3.11 2.36 5.43
C ALA A 137 2.53 1.58 4.24
N PHE A 138 2.95 0.32 4.10
CA PHE A 138 2.59 -0.55 2.99
C PHE A 138 2.02 -1.89 3.47
N PRO A 139 0.84 -1.88 4.13
CA PRO A 139 0.26 -3.12 4.67
C PRO A 139 -0.10 -4.14 3.59
N GLY A 140 -0.31 -3.67 2.35
CA GLY A 140 -0.64 -4.53 1.21
C GLY A 140 0.45 -5.54 0.87
N ASN A 141 1.73 -5.25 1.16
CA ASN A 141 2.81 -6.22 0.92
C ASN A 141 2.69 -7.44 1.84
N SER A 142 2.54 -7.23 3.14
CA SER A 142 2.36 -8.32 4.12
C SER A 142 1.10 -9.11 3.85
N GLU A 143 -0.01 -8.43 3.55
CA GLU A 143 -1.27 -9.10 3.26
C GLU A 143 -1.23 -9.89 1.94
N LEU A 144 -0.60 -9.36 0.91
CA LEU A 144 -0.38 -10.09 -0.34
C LEU A 144 0.40 -11.38 -0.08
N PHE A 145 1.44 -11.32 0.76
CA PHE A 145 2.22 -12.50 1.12
C PHE A 145 1.36 -13.55 1.85
N VAL A 146 0.67 -13.15 2.90
CA VAL A 146 -0.17 -14.05 3.72
C VAL A 146 -1.29 -14.66 2.87
N ASN A 147 -2.00 -13.85 2.10
CA ASN A 147 -3.07 -14.31 1.21
C ASN A 147 -2.55 -15.26 0.13
N SER A 148 -1.33 -15.02 -0.37
CA SER A 148 -0.67 -15.91 -1.32
C SER A 148 -0.42 -17.30 -0.72
N VAL A 149 0.06 -17.35 0.54
CA VAL A 149 0.28 -18.62 1.26
C VAL A 149 -1.03 -19.36 1.47
N PHE A 150 -2.10 -18.65 1.87
CA PHE A 150 -3.42 -19.28 2.05
C PHE A 150 -3.96 -19.85 0.73
N TRP A 151 -3.86 -19.09 -0.35
CA TRP A 151 -4.31 -19.55 -1.66
C TRP A 151 -3.51 -20.75 -2.15
N LEU A 152 -2.18 -20.73 -2.03
CA LEU A 152 -1.31 -21.86 -2.39
C LEU A 152 -1.62 -23.12 -1.58
N SER A 153 -2.07 -22.96 -0.35
CA SER A 153 -2.43 -24.06 0.57
C SER A 153 -3.87 -24.55 0.40
N GLY A 154 -4.68 -23.92 -0.48
CA GLY A 154 -6.10 -24.26 -0.64
C GLY A 154 -6.98 -23.79 0.53
N LEU A 155 -6.54 -22.79 1.27
CA LEU A 155 -7.20 -22.24 2.46
C LEU A 155 -7.80 -20.84 2.17
N GLU A 156 -8.47 -20.69 1.03
CA GLU A 156 -9.03 -19.42 0.59
C GLU A 156 -10.03 -18.81 1.57
N ASP A 157 -10.74 -19.64 2.30
CA ASP A 157 -11.70 -19.20 3.33
C ASP A 157 -11.04 -18.36 4.44
N LEU A 158 -9.72 -18.55 4.66
CA LEU A 158 -8.97 -17.79 5.65
C LEU A 158 -8.55 -16.40 5.15
N ILE A 159 -8.54 -16.17 3.83
CA ILE A 159 -8.18 -14.88 3.25
C ILE A 159 -9.16 -13.79 3.69
N ALA A 160 -10.46 -14.08 3.71
CA ALA A 160 -11.49 -13.15 4.13
C ALA A 160 -11.53 -12.91 5.66
N ALA A 161 -10.86 -13.77 6.44
CA ALA A 161 -10.84 -13.70 7.90
C ALA A 161 -9.64 -12.88 8.45
N SER A 162 -8.73 -12.41 7.59
CA SER A 162 -7.59 -11.60 8.05
C SER A 162 -8.06 -10.33 8.76
N PRO A 163 -7.64 -10.10 10.03
CA PRO A 163 -7.99 -8.88 10.76
C PRO A 163 -7.52 -7.60 10.06
N ARG A 164 -6.50 -7.71 9.19
CA ARG A 164 -5.95 -6.57 8.44
C ARG A 164 -6.74 -6.23 7.19
N SER A 165 -7.55 -7.16 6.68
CA SER A 165 -8.51 -6.89 5.61
C SER A 165 -9.75 -6.15 6.13
N GLN A 166 -9.96 -6.07 7.44
CA GLN A 166 -10.98 -5.22 8.02
C GLN A 166 -10.54 -3.77 7.87
N ASP A 167 -11.40 -3.00 7.24
CA ASP A 167 -11.23 -1.55 7.07
C ASP A 167 -11.07 -0.91 8.46
N VAL A 168 -9.83 -0.72 8.90
CA VAL A 168 -9.57 0.03 10.13
C VAL A 168 -9.99 1.46 9.81
N PRO A 169 -11.07 1.97 10.43
CA PRO A 169 -11.58 3.29 10.12
C PRO A 169 -10.48 4.31 10.37
N ARG A 170 -9.85 4.77 9.30
CA ARG A 170 -8.83 5.81 9.37
C ARG A 170 -9.52 7.13 9.65
N VAL A 171 -9.08 7.81 10.69
CA VAL A 171 -9.51 9.19 10.93
C VAL A 171 -9.10 10.01 9.71
N LYS A 172 -10.09 10.58 9.01
CA LYS A 172 -9.79 11.45 7.87
C LYS A 172 -8.88 12.58 8.34
N PRO A 173 -7.87 12.99 7.52
CA PRO A 173 -7.04 14.14 7.87
C PRO A 173 -7.93 15.32 8.19
N MET A 174 -7.86 15.82 9.41
CA MET A 174 -8.58 17.03 9.82
C MET A 174 -7.78 18.26 9.41
N SER A 175 -8.49 19.34 9.04
CA SER A 175 -7.83 20.62 8.83
C SER A 175 -7.17 21.10 10.14
N ALA A 176 -6.14 21.95 10.05
CA ALA A 176 -5.47 22.51 11.23
C ALA A 176 -6.44 23.20 12.18
N ASP A 177 -7.44 23.89 11.65
CA ASP A 177 -8.48 24.55 12.46
C ASP A 177 -9.37 23.53 13.16
N ALA A 178 -9.78 22.44 12.49
CA ALA A 178 -10.59 21.39 13.10
C ALA A 178 -9.82 20.66 14.20
N LEU A 179 -8.51 20.42 14.00
CA LEU A 179 -7.61 19.87 15.01
C LEU A 179 -7.51 20.80 16.23
N TRP A 180 -7.27 22.09 16.00
CA TRP A 180 -7.18 23.07 17.08
C TRP A 180 -8.47 23.16 17.89
N TRP A 181 -9.63 23.22 17.23
CA TRP A 181 -10.92 23.22 17.91
C TRP A 181 -11.17 21.96 18.71
N ASN A 182 -10.84 20.80 18.15
CA ASN A 182 -11.01 19.52 18.83
C ASN A 182 -10.12 19.42 20.08
N GLN A 183 -8.85 19.80 19.95
CA GLN A 183 -7.91 19.84 21.08
C GLN A 183 -8.37 20.84 22.16
N THR A 184 -8.78 22.03 21.78
CA THR A 184 -9.25 23.06 22.73
C THR A 184 -10.51 22.61 23.47
N THR A 185 -11.44 21.97 22.75
CA THR A 185 -12.67 21.44 23.37
C THR A 185 -12.37 20.32 24.37
N MET A 186 -11.46 19.41 24.03
CA MET A 186 -11.09 18.30 24.90
C MET A 186 -10.27 18.76 26.12
N LEU A 187 -9.29 19.65 25.93
CA LEU A 187 -8.35 20.04 26.97
C LEU A 187 -8.90 21.15 27.90
N ALA A 188 -9.70 22.05 27.37
CA ALA A 188 -10.22 23.17 28.11
C ALA A 188 -11.74 23.13 28.28
N GLY A 189 -12.48 22.80 27.23
CA GLY A 189 -13.94 22.85 27.24
C GLY A 189 -14.57 21.85 28.20
N LEU A 190 -14.21 20.59 28.16
CA LEU A 190 -14.76 19.55 29.04
C LEU A 190 -14.39 19.79 30.52
N PRO A 191 -13.14 20.09 30.89
CA PRO A 191 -12.80 20.42 32.27
C PRO A 191 -13.52 21.66 32.77
N SER A 192 -13.63 22.70 31.94
CA SER A 192 -14.37 23.94 32.33
C SER A 192 -15.85 23.68 32.56
N ALA A 193 -16.49 22.88 31.72
CA ALA A 193 -17.89 22.50 31.90
C ALA A 193 -18.10 21.70 33.21
N ALA A 194 -17.19 20.76 33.51
CA ALA A 194 -17.23 20.02 34.76
C ALA A 194 -17.06 20.93 35.99
N LEU A 195 -16.16 21.93 35.93
CA LEU A 195 -15.96 22.94 36.98
C LEU A 195 -17.20 23.78 37.18
N VAL A 196 -17.82 24.27 36.11
CA VAL A 196 -19.05 25.09 36.19
C VAL A 196 -20.20 24.29 36.83
N LEU A 197 -20.37 23.04 36.42
CA LEU A 197 -21.36 22.14 37.00
C LEU A 197 -21.09 21.89 38.50
N GLY A 198 -19.85 21.62 38.88
CA GLY A 198 -19.45 21.42 40.28
C GLY A 198 -19.69 22.64 41.14
N LEU A 199 -19.33 23.83 40.67
CA LEU A 199 -19.57 25.11 41.36
C LEU A 199 -21.07 25.40 41.48
N SER A 200 -21.85 25.09 40.43
CA SER A 200 -23.31 25.29 40.48
C SER A 200 -23.97 24.41 41.53
N VAL A 201 -23.61 23.14 41.60
CA VAL A 201 -24.09 22.19 42.61
C VAL A 201 -23.67 22.65 44.03
N TRP A 202 -22.41 23.05 44.18
CA TRP A 202 -21.90 23.54 45.46
C TRP A 202 -22.68 24.81 45.91
N TRP A 203 -22.94 25.75 45.02
CA TRP A 203 -23.67 26.97 45.33
C TRP A 203 -25.13 26.70 45.74
N VAL A 204 -25.83 25.83 45.03
CA VAL A 204 -27.19 25.40 45.37
C VAL A 204 -27.22 24.76 46.76
N ARG A 205 -26.29 23.84 47.06
CA ARG A 205 -26.21 23.17 48.37
C ARG A 205 -25.87 24.11 49.52
N ARG A 206 -25.13 25.19 49.27
CA ARG A 206 -24.77 26.16 50.29
C ARG A 206 -25.92 27.10 50.64
N ARG A 207 -26.92 27.22 49.78
CA ARG A 207 -28.10 28.06 50.01
C ARG A 207 -29.29 27.28 50.55
N ALA A 208 -29.28 26.00 50.56
CA ALA A 208 -30.23 25.12 51.19
C ALA A 208 -29.80 24.81 52.65
#